data_66a1076f90c083f65b9e37ee64030ee6
#
_entry.id   66a1076f90c083f65b9e37ee64030ee6
#
_cell.length_a   1.000
_cell.length_b   1.000
_cell.length_c   1.000
_cell.angle_alpha   90.00
_cell.angle_beta   90.00
_cell.angle_gamma   90.00
#
_symmetry.space_group_name_H-M   'P 1'
#
loop_
_entity.id
_entity.type
_entity.pdbx_description
1 polymer ?
#
loop_
_entity_poly.entity_id
_entity_poly.type
_entity_poly.pdbx_seq_one_letter_code
_entity_poly.pdbx_strand_id
1 'polypeptide(L)'
;MNLPPGPFDLVMADPPWTFKVRSVKGITRMGAGGQYATMTTDDIKAMPVASLCAPDAMLWLWATNPMLPVALDVLAAWGFTFKTAGHWSKKTKHGKQAFGTGYILRCAGEPFLIGTRGKVRTSRSVRSLIEGRGREHSRKPDEAFIAAERLIPDARRLELFSRQERPGWTVWGDETGRFSG
;
A
#
# COMPACT_ATOMS: atom_id res chain seq x y z
N MET A 1 -4.49 -0.29 18.88
CA MET A 1 -5.78 0.14 18.26
C MET A 1 -6.58 -1.08 17.84
N ASN A 2 -7.90 -1.07 18.10
CA ASN A 2 -8.76 -2.13 17.59
C ASN A 2 -8.98 -1.93 16.08
N LEU A 3 -8.96 -3.03 15.33
CA LEU A 3 -9.29 -3.01 13.91
C LEU A 3 -10.78 -2.62 13.70
N PRO A 4 -11.12 -1.90 12.62
CA PRO A 4 -12.49 -1.49 12.37
C PRO A 4 -13.38 -2.70 12.03
N PRO A 5 -14.67 -2.66 12.37
CA PRO A 5 -15.59 -3.74 12.02
C PRO A 5 -15.79 -3.80 10.51
N GLY A 6 -15.68 -5.02 9.95
CA GLY A 6 -15.99 -5.29 8.54
C GLY A 6 -17.49 -5.54 8.30
N PRO A 7 -17.84 -6.13 7.14
CA PRO A 7 -16.93 -6.63 6.12
C PRO A 7 -16.58 -5.59 5.03
N PHE A 8 -15.35 -5.64 4.52
CA PHE A 8 -14.83 -4.79 3.43
C PHE A 8 -14.64 -5.58 2.14
N ASP A 9 -14.98 -4.96 1.02
CA ASP A 9 -14.88 -5.55 -0.32
C ASP A 9 -13.55 -5.19 -0.99
N LEU A 10 -12.94 -4.09 -0.55
CA LEU A 10 -11.66 -3.58 -1.03
C LEU A 10 -10.81 -3.14 0.16
N VAL A 11 -9.64 -3.74 0.30
CA VAL A 11 -8.63 -3.34 1.28
C VAL A 11 -7.40 -2.80 0.55
N MET A 12 -6.95 -1.58 0.88
CA MET A 12 -5.66 -1.05 0.49
C MET A 12 -4.76 -1.01 1.72
N ALA A 13 -3.53 -1.51 1.60
CA ALA A 13 -2.60 -1.59 2.72
C ALA A 13 -1.20 -1.15 2.32
N ASP A 14 -0.57 -0.34 3.16
CA ASP A 14 0.84 0.07 3.05
C ASP A 14 1.59 -0.26 4.36
N PRO A 15 1.90 -1.55 4.60
CA PRO A 15 2.53 -1.95 5.85
C PRO A 15 3.86 -1.23 6.10
N PRO A 16 4.19 -0.92 7.36
CA PRO A 16 5.44 -0.29 7.73
C PRO A 16 6.61 -1.30 7.68
N TRP A 17 7.01 -1.65 6.45
CA TRP A 17 8.01 -2.67 6.17
C TRP A 17 9.32 -2.40 6.89
N THR A 18 9.84 -3.40 7.59
CA THR A 18 11.21 -3.39 8.13
C THR A 18 12.16 -3.97 7.10
N PHE A 19 13.06 -3.17 6.55
CA PHE A 19 14.09 -3.64 5.63
C PHE A 19 15.48 -3.13 6.01
N LYS A 20 16.52 -3.95 5.76
CA LYS A 20 17.90 -3.57 6.02
C LYS A 20 18.38 -2.60 4.95
N VAL A 21 18.80 -1.42 5.36
CA VAL A 21 19.44 -0.44 4.48
C VAL A 21 20.93 -0.72 4.40
N ARG A 22 21.49 -0.83 3.19
CA ARG A 22 22.90 -1.19 2.98
C ARG A 22 23.91 -0.08 3.26
N SER A 23 23.49 1.16 3.37
CA SER A 23 24.42 2.28 3.58
C SER A 23 24.13 3.04 4.87
N VAL A 24 25.22 3.47 5.54
CA VAL A 24 25.13 4.35 6.73
C VAL A 24 24.39 5.64 6.42
N LYS A 25 24.54 6.22 5.23
CA LYS A 25 23.78 7.39 4.77
C LYS A 25 22.30 7.10 4.60
N GLY A 26 21.93 5.87 4.24
CA GLY A 26 20.54 5.42 4.19
C GLY A 26 19.94 5.28 5.59
N ILE A 27 20.69 4.75 6.53
CA ILE A 27 20.30 4.65 7.95
C ILE A 27 20.09 6.04 8.56
N THR A 28 20.96 7.01 8.29
CA THR A 28 20.87 8.37 8.83
C THR A 28 19.65 9.13 8.25
N ARG A 29 19.32 8.92 6.98
CA ARG A 29 18.11 9.48 6.36
C ARG A 29 16.83 8.84 6.88
N MET A 30 16.86 7.56 7.25
CA MET A 30 15.74 6.87 7.88
C MET A 30 15.72 7.11 9.40
N GLY A 31 16.89 7.27 10.04
CA GLY A 31 17.04 7.39 11.47
C GLY A 31 16.89 8.81 12.02
N ALA A 32 17.23 9.86 11.28
CA ALA A 32 16.99 11.25 11.70
C ALA A 32 15.51 11.68 11.53
N GLY A 33 14.72 10.86 10.83
CA GLY A 33 13.27 11.00 10.67
C GLY A 33 12.52 9.75 11.09
N GLY A 34 13.14 8.87 11.89
CA GLY A 34 12.60 7.59 12.37
C GLY A 34 11.27 7.72 13.10
N GLN A 35 10.26 8.12 12.37
CA GLN A 35 8.96 8.54 12.89
C GLN A 35 7.91 7.44 12.81
N TYR A 36 8.31 6.20 12.43
CA TYR A 36 7.35 5.10 12.38
C TYR A 36 7.86 3.92 13.17
N ALA A 37 7.03 3.42 14.07
CA ALA A 37 7.19 2.08 14.59
C ALA A 37 7.06 1.11 13.40
N THR A 38 8.19 0.55 12.96
CA THR A 38 8.17 -0.53 11.97
C THR A 38 7.60 -1.79 12.63
N MET A 39 6.82 -2.55 11.88
CA MET A 39 6.34 -3.86 12.31
C MET A 39 7.27 -4.95 11.77
N THR A 40 7.41 -6.04 12.54
CA THR A 40 8.07 -7.24 11.99
C THR A 40 7.18 -7.85 10.91
N THR A 41 7.79 -8.59 9.98
CA THR A 41 7.03 -9.30 8.95
C THR A 41 6.02 -10.29 9.56
N ASP A 42 6.41 -10.92 10.66
CA ASP A 42 5.55 -11.90 11.35
C ASP A 42 4.34 -11.22 12.01
N ASP A 43 4.53 -10.04 12.60
CA ASP A 43 3.42 -9.25 13.15
C ASP A 43 2.46 -8.79 12.04
N ILE A 44 3.00 -8.36 10.89
CA ILE A 44 2.18 -7.99 9.72
C ILE A 44 1.37 -9.21 9.23
N LYS A 45 2.01 -10.37 9.08
CA LYS A 45 1.35 -11.62 8.67
C LYS A 45 0.26 -12.07 9.66
N ALA A 46 0.50 -11.87 10.95
CA ALA A 46 -0.42 -12.26 12.02
C ALA A 46 -1.66 -11.37 12.14
N MET A 47 -1.69 -10.22 11.47
CA MET A 47 -2.88 -9.37 11.46
C MET A 47 -4.09 -10.10 10.88
N PRO A 48 -5.26 -10.07 11.55
CA PRO A 48 -6.44 -10.82 11.12
C PRO A 48 -7.19 -10.13 9.98
N VAL A 49 -6.48 -9.71 8.92
CA VAL A 49 -7.06 -8.96 7.79
C VAL A 49 -8.16 -9.76 7.10
N ALA A 50 -8.01 -11.09 7.02
CA ALA A 50 -9.01 -11.97 6.44
C ALA A 50 -10.40 -11.83 7.11
N SER A 51 -10.45 -11.58 8.44
CA SER A 51 -11.70 -11.45 9.19
C SER A 51 -12.41 -10.11 8.93
N LEU A 52 -11.69 -9.12 8.42
CA LEU A 52 -12.24 -7.81 8.05
C LEU A 52 -12.87 -7.80 6.66
N CYS A 53 -12.63 -8.83 5.86
CA CYS A 53 -12.98 -8.85 4.45
C CYS A 53 -14.29 -9.61 4.19
N ALA A 54 -15.03 -9.14 3.21
CA ALA A 54 -16.13 -9.89 2.63
C ALA A 54 -15.65 -11.23 2.03
N PRO A 55 -16.53 -12.23 1.82
CA PRO A 55 -16.18 -13.46 1.14
C PRO A 55 -15.53 -13.22 -0.23
N ASP A 56 -16.03 -12.23 -0.97
CA ASP A 56 -15.49 -11.77 -2.25
C ASP A 56 -14.82 -10.40 -2.05
N ALA A 57 -13.49 -10.38 -1.92
CA ALA A 57 -12.75 -9.15 -1.62
C ALA A 57 -11.44 -9.06 -2.41
N MET A 58 -11.00 -7.82 -2.66
CA MET A 58 -9.73 -7.48 -3.30
C MET A 58 -8.80 -6.80 -2.30
N LEU A 59 -7.53 -7.19 -2.35
CA LEU A 59 -6.43 -6.54 -1.65
C LEU A 59 -5.54 -5.80 -2.65
N TRP A 60 -5.27 -4.53 -2.36
CA TRP A 60 -4.24 -3.71 -2.97
C TRP A 60 -3.11 -3.52 -1.94
N LEU A 61 -2.00 -4.23 -2.12
CA LEU A 61 -0.89 -4.24 -1.18
C LEU A 61 0.31 -3.50 -1.75
N TRP A 62 0.66 -2.38 -1.14
CA TRP A 62 1.87 -1.65 -1.47
C TRP A 62 3.11 -2.39 -0.99
N ALA A 63 4.15 -2.35 -1.80
CA ALA A 63 5.44 -2.93 -1.46
C ALA A 63 6.59 -2.03 -1.93
N THR A 64 7.78 -2.30 -1.42
CA THR A 64 9.02 -1.80 -2.04
C THR A 64 9.66 -2.92 -2.84
N ASN A 65 10.46 -2.58 -3.86
CA ASN A 65 11.09 -3.60 -4.70
C ASN A 65 11.83 -4.69 -3.90
N PRO A 66 12.62 -4.39 -2.86
CA PRO A 66 13.29 -5.42 -2.06
C PRO A 66 12.34 -6.30 -1.26
N MET A 67 11.13 -5.83 -0.97
CA MET A 67 10.15 -6.54 -0.14
C MET A 67 9.11 -7.31 -0.95
N LEU A 68 9.20 -7.34 -2.28
CA LEU A 68 8.23 -8.06 -3.12
C LEU A 68 8.02 -9.53 -2.72
N PRO A 69 9.06 -10.33 -2.46
CA PRO A 69 8.86 -11.71 -2.00
C PRO A 69 8.08 -11.78 -0.68
N VAL A 70 8.44 -10.92 0.27
CA VAL A 70 7.78 -10.84 1.59
C VAL A 70 6.33 -10.35 1.45
N ALA A 71 6.07 -9.40 0.56
CA ALA A 71 4.72 -8.90 0.30
C ALA A 71 3.81 -9.99 -0.30
N LEU A 72 4.34 -10.89 -1.15
CA LEU A 72 3.60 -12.06 -1.64
C LEU A 72 3.24 -13.01 -0.49
N ASP A 73 4.17 -13.24 0.45
CA ASP A 73 3.90 -14.05 1.64
C ASP A 73 2.83 -13.44 2.53
N VAL A 74 2.88 -12.11 2.76
CA VAL A 74 1.88 -11.38 3.53
C VAL A 74 0.51 -11.46 2.88
N LEU A 75 0.44 -11.26 1.55
CA LEU A 75 -0.79 -11.37 0.78
C LEU A 75 -1.43 -12.75 0.96
N ALA A 76 -0.63 -13.82 0.87
CA ALA A 76 -1.09 -15.20 1.08
C ALA A 76 -1.51 -15.44 2.54
N ALA A 77 -0.75 -14.95 3.53
CA ALA A 77 -1.08 -15.07 4.96
C ALA A 77 -2.41 -14.39 5.31
N TRP A 78 -2.75 -13.29 4.64
CA TRP A 78 -4.03 -12.60 4.78
C TRP A 78 -5.19 -13.26 4.02
N GLY A 79 -4.96 -14.45 3.41
CA GLY A 79 -5.98 -15.25 2.75
C GLY A 79 -6.35 -14.79 1.33
N PHE A 80 -5.45 -14.08 0.67
CA PHE A 80 -5.64 -13.66 -0.72
C PHE A 80 -4.78 -14.48 -1.68
N THR A 81 -5.29 -14.66 -2.89
CA THR A 81 -4.55 -15.25 -4.01
C THR A 81 -4.03 -14.13 -4.90
N PHE A 82 -2.73 -14.10 -5.15
CA PHE A 82 -2.11 -13.15 -6.06
C PHE A 82 -2.71 -13.26 -7.47
N LYS A 83 -3.01 -12.13 -8.09
CA LYS A 83 -3.57 -12.05 -9.44
C LYS A 83 -2.68 -11.29 -10.41
N THR A 84 -2.20 -10.12 -9.99
CA THR A 84 -1.39 -9.25 -10.83
C THR A 84 -0.64 -8.24 -9.97
N ALA A 85 0.26 -7.50 -10.60
CA ALA A 85 0.95 -6.39 -9.98
C ALA A 85 0.85 -5.14 -10.86
N GLY A 86 0.97 -4.00 -10.24
CA GLY A 86 1.11 -2.73 -10.91
C GLY A 86 2.26 -1.91 -10.32
N HIS A 87 2.47 -0.73 -10.87
CA HIS A 87 3.55 0.15 -10.47
C HIS A 87 3.09 1.61 -10.43
N TRP A 88 3.43 2.30 -9.36
CA TRP A 88 3.31 3.74 -9.31
C TRP A 88 4.59 4.38 -9.86
N SER A 89 4.49 5.01 -11.03
CA SER A 89 5.53 5.83 -11.64
C SER A 89 5.54 7.21 -10.95
N LYS A 90 6.54 7.44 -10.09
CA LYS A 90 6.65 8.70 -9.34
C LYS A 90 7.12 9.81 -10.25
N LYS A 91 6.35 10.91 -10.28
CA LYS A 91 6.75 12.14 -10.97
C LYS A 91 7.24 13.17 -9.95
N THR A 92 8.24 13.94 -10.34
CA THR A 92 8.71 15.11 -9.59
C THR A 92 7.69 16.25 -9.69
N LYS A 93 7.88 17.33 -8.91
CA LYS A 93 7.07 18.55 -9.02
C LYS A 93 7.09 19.19 -10.42
N HIS A 94 8.10 18.89 -11.23
CA HIS A 94 8.25 19.36 -12.59
C HIS A 94 7.80 18.33 -13.66
N GLY A 95 7.08 17.27 -13.27
CA GLY A 95 6.57 16.24 -14.17
C GLY A 95 7.62 15.24 -14.68
N LYS A 96 8.89 15.38 -14.30
CA LYS A 96 9.95 14.45 -14.68
C LYS A 96 9.83 13.16 -13.87
N GLN A 97 10.35 12.04 -14.43
CA GLN A 97 10.45 10.79 -13.70
C GLN A 97 11.33 10.95 -12.45
N ALA A 98 10.90 10.43 -11.32
CA ALA A 98 11.69 10.41 -10.11
C ALA A 98 12.97 9.57 -10.30
N PHE A 99 14.03 9.94 -9.59
CA PHE A 99 15.32 9.28 -9.61
C PHE A 99 15.80 9.12 -8.16
N GLY A 100 15.38 8.03 -7.54
CA GLY A 100 15.68 7.73 -6.15
C GLY A 100 16.89 6.83 -5.96
N THR A 101 17.11 6.42 -4.70
CA THR A 101 18.11 5.41 -4.36
C THR A 101 17.60 4.02 -4.71
N GLY A 102 18.53 3.08 -4.97
CA GLY A 102 18.19 1.68 -5.24
C GLY A 102 19.45 0.82 -5.25
N TYR A 103 19.31 -0.50 -5.22
CA TYR A 103 20.45 -1.42 -5.15
C TYR A 103 21.23 -1.48 -6.48
N ILE A 104 20.53 -1.76 -7.56
CA ILE A 104 21.11 -1.87 -8.91
C ILE A 104 20.46 -0.80 -9.79
N LEU A 105 19.12 -0.80 -9.85
CA LEU A 105 18.37 0.21 -10.57
C LEU A 105 18.01 1.38 -9.66
N ARG A 106 17.98 2.58 -10.22
CA ARG A 106 17.47 3.76 -9.51
C ARG A 106 15.96 3.67 -9.35
N CYS A 107 15.50 3.84 -8.10
CA CYS A 107 14.08 3.73 -7.80
C CYS A 107 13.32 4.91 -8.44
N ALA A 108 12.40 4.59 -9.33
CA ALA A 108 11.58 5.56 -10.05
C ALA A 108 10.09 5.50 -9.63
N GLY A 109 9.75 4.58 -8.73
CA GLY A 109 8.38 4.37 -8.29
C GLY A 109 8.27 3.27 -7.24
N GLU A 110 7.05 2.82 -7.00
CA GLU A 110 6.74 1.75 -6.04
C GLU A 110 5.80 0.72 -6.66
N PRO A 111 6.10 -0.58 -6.50
CA PRO A 111 5.18 -1.64 -6.92
C PRO A 111 4.03 -1.80 -5.95
N PHE A 112 2.92 -2.32 -6.46
CA PHE A 112 1.82 -2.83 -5.65
C PHE A 112 1.33 -4.18 -6.20
N LEU A 113 0.83 -5.01 -5.31
CA LEU A 113 0.29 -6.32 -5.61
C LEU A 113 -1.23 -6.28 -5.50
N ILE A 114 -1.91 -6.95 -6.42
CA ILE A 114 -3.35 -7.18 -6.36
C ILE A 114 -3.60 -8.65 -6.09
N GLY A 115 -4.30 -8.91 -5.00
CA GLY A 115 -4.80 -10.23 -4.65
C GLY A 115 -6.31 -10.24 -4.53
N THR A 116 -6.93 -11.40 -4.73
CA THR A 116 -8.37 -11.58 -4.52
C THR A 116 -8.65 -12.80 -3.66
N ARG A 117 -9.77 -12.75 -2.97
CA ARG A 117 -10.43 -13.92 -2.38
C ARG A 117 -11.84 -14.01 -2.95
N GLY A 118 -12.37 -15.21 -3.09
CA GLY A 118 -13.69 -15.43 -3.69
C GLY A 118 -13.79 -14.99 -5.17
N LYS A 119 -14.95 -14.50 -5.57
CA LYS A 119 -15.29 -14.16 -6.95
C LYS A 119 -15.49 -12.64 -7.11
N VAL A 120 -14.40 -11.89 -7.03
CA VAL A 120 -14.44 -10.43 -7.19
C VAL A 120 -14.70 -10.05 -8.65
N ARG A 121 -15.71 -9.19 -8.85
CA ARG A 121 -15.96 -8.54 -10.14
C ARG A 121 -15.29 -7.18 -10.17
N THR A 122 -14.47 -6.93 -11.17
CA THR A 122 -13.78 -5.65 -11.35
C THR A 122 -14.10 -5.06 -12.73
N SER A 123 -14.02 -3.74 -12.82
CA SER A 123 -13.98 -3.08 -14.13
C SER A 123 -12.69 -3.45 -14.87
N ARG A 124 -12.69 -3.29 -16.19
CA ARG A 124 -11.52 -3.53 -17.05
C ARG A 124 -10.87 -2.23 -17.52
N SER A 125 -11.12 -1.12 -16.81
CA SER A 125 -10.75 0.23 -17.26
C SER A 125 -9.47 0.77 -16.64
N VAL A 126 -8.83 0.03 -15.70
CA VAL A 126 -7.66 0.50 -14.96
C VAL A 126 -6.39 -0.19 -15.50
N ARG A 127 -5.36 0.62 -15.75
CA ARG A 127 -4.04 0.13 -16.17
C ARG A 127 -3.18 -0.24 -14.97
N SER A 128 -2.19 -1.12 -15.16
CA SER A 128 -1.22 -1.52 -14.14
C SER A 128 -0.15 -0.46 -13.86
N LEU A 129 -0.08 0.61 -14.63
CA LEU A 129 0.80 1.75 -14.39
C LEU A 129 -0.03 2.94 -13.93
N ILE A 130 0.30 3.47 -12.76
CA ILE A 130 -0.29 4.68 -12.20
C ILE A 130 0.77 5.77 -12.21
N GLU A 131 0.49 6.89 -12.84
CA GLU A 131 1.34 8.07 -12.79
C GLU A 131 0.81 9.03 -11.74
N GLY A 132 1.67 9.46 -10.83
CA GLY A 132 1.30 10.39 -9.78
C GLY A 132 2.53 11.09 -9.22
N ARG A 133 2.36 12.30 -8.69
CA ARG A 133 3.44 13.04 -8.03
C ARG A 133 3.88 12.31 -6.76
N GLY A 134 5.20 12.28 -6.53
CA GLY A 134 5.74 11.99 -5.21
C GLY A 134 5.28 13.06 -4.23
N ARG A 135 4.68 12.63 -3.13
CA ARG A 135 4.20 13.50 -2.04
C ARG A 135 5.13 13.40 -0.84
N GLU A 136 4.72 13.91 0.31
CA GLU A 136 5.44 13.77 1.57
C GLU A 136 5.78 12.30 1.86
N HIS A 137 6.78 12.06 2.69
CA HIS A 137 7.29 10.70 2.95
C HIS A 137 6.17 9.68 3.17
N SER A 138 6.20 8.62 2.35
CA SER A 138 5.29 7.46 2.36
C SER A 138 3.81 7.74 2.03
N ARG A 139 3.43 8.96 1.67
CA ARG A 139 2.06 9.25 1.23
C ARG A 139 1.85 8.72 -0.18
N LYS A 140 0.90 7.82 -0.34
CA LYS A 140 0.56 7.24 -1.64
C LYS A 140 -0.22 8.24 -2.51
N PRO A 141 -0.14 8.14 -3.84
CA PRO A 141 -0.78 9.08 -4.75
C PRO A 141 -2.29 8.90 -4.76
N ASP A 142 -3.04 9.99 -4.88
CA ASP A 142 -4.50 9.94 -4.94
C ASP A 142 -5.00 9.17 -6.17
N GLU A 143 -4.22 9.17 -7.23
CA GLU A 143 -4.50 8.41 -8.47
C GLU A 143 -4.62 6.90 -8.22
N ALA A 144 -3.92 6.36 -7.23
CA ALA A 144 -4.06 4.94 -6.85
C ALA A 144 -5.42 4.66 -6.18
N PHE A 145 -5.90 5.56 -5.35
CA PHE A 145 -7.22 5.44 -4.72
C PHE A 145 -8.33 5.58 -5.77
N ILE A 146 -8.22 6.55 -6.67
CA ILE A 146 -9.13 6.72 -7.81
C ILE A 146 -9.15 5.46 -8.68
N ALA A 147 -7.99 4.87 -8.94
CA ALA A 147 -7.88 3.62 -9.69
C ALA A 147 -8.56 2.45 -8.98
N ALA A 148 -8.35 2.32 -7.67
CA ALA A 148 -8.97 1.29 -6.85
C ALA A 148 -10.51 1.45 -6.79
N GLU A 149 -10.99 2.68 -6.67
CA GLU A 149 -12.43 3.01 -6.71
C GLU A 149 -13.06 2.68 -8.06
N ARG A 150 -12.34 2.93 -9.16
CA ARG A 150 -12.79 2.55 -10.51
C ARG A 150 -12.82 1.05 -10.74
N LEU A 151 -11.94 0.30 -10.08
CA LEU A 151 -11.94 -1.17 -10.17
C LEU A 151 -13.20 -1.76 -9.55
N ILE A 152 -13.61 -1.27 -8.38
CA ILE A 152 -14.80 -1.73 -7.66
C ILE A 152 -15.56 -0.51 -7.13
N PRO A 153 -16.44 0.12 -7.94
CA PRO A 153 -17.10 1.39 -7.61
C PRO A 153 -17.93 1.34 -6.32
N ASP A 154 -18.66 0.25 -6.09
CA ASP A 154 -19.61 0.12 -4.98
C ASP A 154 -19.00 -0.58 -3.75
N ALA A 155 -17.65 -0.72 -3.71
CA ALA A 155 -16.97 -1.40 -2.62
C ALA A 155 -17.06 -0.65 -1.29
N ARG A 156 -17.21 -1.38 -0.20
CA ARG A 156 -16.88 -0.92 1.15
C ARG A 156 -15.37 -0.98 1.28
N ARG A 157 -14.74 0.18 1.51
CA ARG A 157 -13.30 0.35 1.37
C ARG A 157 -12.62 0.54 2.71
N LEU A 158 -11.50 -0.12 2.90
CA LEU A 158 -10.63 0.03 4.07
C LEU A 158 -9.21 0.38 3.61
N GLU A 159 -8.63 1.42 4.19
CA GLU A 159 -7.20 1.71 4.12
C GLU A 159 -6.54 1.32 5.44
N LEU A 160 -5.66 0.32 5.41
CA LEU A 160 -4.83 -0.10 6.53
C LEU A 160 -3.50 0.67 6.52
N PHE A 161 -3.02 1.06 7.70
CA PHE A 161 -1.83 1.87 7.91
C PHE A 161 -1.95 3.27 7.32
N SER A 162 -3.17 3.78 7.30
CA SER A 162 -3.48 5.10 6.77
C SER A 162 -2.87 6.22 7.62
N ARG A 163 -2.55 7.34 6.96
CA ARG A 163 -2.05 8.57 7.58
C ARG A 163 -2.97 9.77 7.38
N GLN A 164 -4.08 9.56 6.72
CA GLN A 164 -5.05 10.62 6.47
C GLN A 164 -6.46 10.05 6.42
N GLU A 165 -7.41 10.87 6.74
CA GLU A 165 -8.81 10.57 6.43
C GLU A 165 -9.07 10.71 4.93
N ARG A 166 -9.96 9.87 4.42
CA ARG A 166 -10.34 9.87 3.01
C ARG A 166 -11.84 9.64 2.85
N PRO A 167 -12.57 10.54 2.18
CA PRO A 167 -14.00 10.35 1.91
C PRO A 167 -14.26 9.02 1.20
N GLY A 168 -15.24 8.26 1.69
CA GLY A 168 -15.63 6.96 1.13
C GLY A 168 -14.71 5.80 1.51
N TRP A 169 -13.74 6.00 2.42
CA TRP A 169 -12.87 4.98 2.97
C TRP A 169 -12.98 4.94 4.49
N THR A 170 -13.07 3.75 5.05
CA THR A 170 -12.72 3.52 6.45
C THR A 170 -11.20 3.51 6.53
N VAL A 171 -10.61 4.20 7.51
CA VAL A 171 -9.16 4.31 7.68
C VAL A 171 -8.73 3.73 9.01
N TRP A 172 -7.59 3.05 9.04
CA TRP A 172 -6.97 2.53 10.25
C TRP A 172 -5.45 2.69 10.17
N GLY A 173 -4.86 3.26 11.23
CA GLY A 173 -3.42 3.50 11.34
C GLY A 173 -3.11 4.44 12.50
N ASP A 174 -1.85 4.45 12.94
CA ASP A 174 -1.41 5.26 14.09
C ASP A 174 -1.35 6.77 13.81
N GLU A 175 -1.40 7.17 12.53
CA GLU A 175 -1.21 8.55 12.08
C GLU A 175 -2.34 9.07 11.20
N THR A 176 -3.57 8.56 11.36
CA THR A 176 -4.72 8.90 10.49
C THR A 176 -5.02 10.39 10.40
N GLY A 177 -4.68 11.18 11.42
CA GLY A 177 -4.84 12.64 11.42
C GLY A 177 -3.67 13.46 10.88
N ARG A 178 -2.57 12.83 10.45
CA ARG A 178 -1.31 13.55 10.12
C ARG A 178 -1.42 14.49 8.92
N PHE A 179 -2.26 14.14 7.95
CA PHE A 179 -2.45 14.92 6.72
C PHE A 179 -3.90 15.37 6.55
N SER A 180 -4.69 15.34 7.62
CA SER A 180 -6.05 15.88 7.66
C SER A 180 -5.96 17.39 7.90
N GLY A 181 -6.08 18.19 6.86
CA GLY A 181 -6.03 19.63 6.90
C GLY A 181 -6.49 20.21 5.58
#